data_d72202bed7fe9d6adeaf48bb2550db59
#
_entry.id   d72202bed7fe9d6adeaf48bb2550db59
#
_cell.length_a   1.000
_cell.length_b   1.000
_cell.length_c   1.000
_cell.angle_alpha   90.00
_cell.angle_beta   90.00
_cell.angle_gamma   90.00
#
_symmetry.space_group_name_H-M   'P 1'
#
loop_
_entity.id
_entity.type
_entity.pdbx_description
1 polymer ?
#
loop_
_entity_poly.entity_id
_entity_poly.type
_entity_poly.pdbx_seq_one_letter_code
_entity_poly.pdbx_strand_id
1 'polypeptide(L)'
;GSPIKAVHTADGRVSAVEYASAGRSTIVETRSLILAAGGFESGALDMDSYGTVRETICGLPVMGVSGQLLHADFWGEDQPLFLAGLAVDDNMRVLDEEGAPVCPNLYAAGGNLAGATRWREKSGEGIALASALAAVDSIVEELK
;
A
#
# COMPACT_ATOMS: atom_id res chain seq x y z
N GLY A 1 -17.01 -3.49 10.68
CA GLY A 1 -16.12 -3.02 9.62
C GLY A 1 -16.83 -2.98 8.28
N SER A 2 -16.31 -2.17 7.39
CA SER A 2 -16.83 -2.03 6.02
C SER A 2 -15.70 -2.41 5.06
N PRO A 3 -15.54 -3.71 4.73
CA PRO A 3 -14.45 -4.16 3.87
C PRO A 3 -14.59 -3.56 2.47
N ILE A 4 -13.45 -3.15 1.90
CA ILE A 4 -13.36 -2.74 0.51
C ILE A 4 -13.59 -3.97 -0.37
N LYS A 5 -14.40 -3.81 -1.41
CA LYS A 5 -14.72 -4.84 -2.40
C LYS A 5 -14.01 -4.63 -3.72
N ALA A 6 -13.93 -3.36 -4.14
CA ALA A 6 -13.28 -3.00 -5.40
C ALA A 6 -12.83 -1.54 -5.39
N VAL A 7 -11.79 -1.26 -6.18
CA VAL A 7 -11.40 0.08 -6.58
C VAL A 7 -11.66 0.19 -8.07
N HIS A 8 -12.44 1.17 -8.48
CA HIS A 8 -12.81 1.40 -9.86
C HIS A 8 -11.91 2.45 -10.49
N THR A 9 -11.53 2.22 -11.73
CA THR A 9 -10.73 3.16 -12.52
C THR A 9 -11.45 3.56 -13.79
N ALA A 10 -11.24 4.80 -14.22
CA ALA A 10 -11.68 5.32 -15.48
C ALA A 10 -10.56 6.21 -16.06
N ASP A 11 -10.27 6.07 -17.35
CA ASP A 11 -9.24 6.85 -18.06
C ASP A 11 -7.85 6.82 -17.36
N GLY A 12 -7.47 5.64 -16.81
CA GLY A 12 -6.20 5.45 -16.11
C GLY A 12 -6.13 6.11 -14.71
N ARG A 13 -7.25 6.52 -14.15
CA ARG A 13 -7.34 7.15 -12.82
C ARG A 13 -8.31 6.38 -11.92
N VAL A 14 -8.07 6.38 -10.61
CA VAL A 14 -9.09 5.94 -9.65
C VAL A 14 -10.28 6.88 -9.74
N SER A 15 -11.48 6.31 -9.85
CA SER A 15 -12.75 7.03 -9.99
C SER A 15 -13.73 6.79 -8.85
N ALA A 16 -13.71 5.59 -8.26
CA ALA A 16 -14.60 5.25 -7.16
C ALA A 16 -14.06 4.09 -6.32
N VAL A 17 -14.57 3.97 -5.10
CA VAL A 17 -14.30 2.84 -4.18
C VAL A 17 -15.63 2.17 -3.82
N GLU A 18 -15.68 0.85 -3.95
CA GLU A 18 -16.81 0.04 -3.51
C GLU A 18 -16.49 -0.64 -2.19
N TYR A 19 -17.39 -0.52 -1.23
CA TYR A 19 -17.27 -1.18 0.07
C TYR A 19 -18.58 -1.81 0.52
N ALA A 20 -18.47 -2.83 1.39
CA ALA A 20 -19.64 -3.46 1.99
C ALA A 20 -20.00 -2.74 3.30
N SER A 21 -21.28 -2.38 3.46
CA SER A 21 -21.82 -1.84 4.72
C SER A 21 -23.20 -2.43 4.99
N ALA A 22 -23.38 -3.01 6.17
CA ALA A 22 -24.65 -3.63 6.60
C ALA A 22 -25.25 -4.59 5.56
N GLY A 23 -24.40 -5.41 4.90
CA GLY A 23 -24.82 -6.38 3.88
C GLY A 23 -25.14 -5.79 2.50
N ARG A 24 -24.93 -4.49 2.31
CA ARG A 24 -25.13 -3.80 1.03
C ARG A 24 -23.81 -3.32 0.45
N SER A 25 -23.72 -3.27 -0.88
CA SER A 25 -22.62 -2.62 -1.57
C SER A 25 -22.89 -1.15 -1.72
N THR A 26 -21.88 -0.33 -1.42
CA THR A 26 -21.94 1.14 -1.58
C THR A 26 -20.74 1.57 -2.41
N ILE A 27 -20.98 2.38 -3.43
CA ILE A 27 -19.95 2.97 -4.27
C ILE A 27 -19.83 4.45 -3.90
N VAL A 28 -18.59 4.90 -3.67
CA VAL A 28 -18.26 6.31 -3.40
C VAL A 28 -17.31 6.79 -4.48
N GLU A 29 -17.73 7.79 -5.24
CA GLU A 29 -16.87 8.48 -6.20
C GLU A 29 -15.76 9.24 -5.47
N THR A 30 -14.55 9.19 -6.01
CA THR A 30 -13.40 9.88 -5.43
C THR A 30 -12.49 10.47 -6.49
N ARG A 31 -11.83 11.58 -6.17
CA ARG A 31 -10.82 12.19 -7.01
C ARG A 31 -9.42 11.63 -6.76
N SER A 32 -9.18 11.09 -5.57
CA SER A 32 -7.90 10.51 -5.18
C SER A 32 -8.13 9.42 -4.12
N LEU A 33 -7.23 8.46 -4.04
CA LEU A 33 -7.27 7.35 -3.07
C LEU A 33 -5.92 7.21 -2.39
N ILE A 34 -5.92 7.15 -1.05
CA ILE A 34 -4.75 6.77 -0.26
C ILE A 34 -4.99 5.36 0.30
N LEU A 35 -4.15 4.42 -0.07
CA LEU A 35 -4.11 3.09 0.53
C LEU A 35 -3.33 3.14 1.85
N ALA A 36 -4.04 3.16 2.95
CA ALA A 36 -3.50 3.15 4.31
C ALA A 36 -3.97 1.91 5.08
N ALA A 37 -4.04 0.77 4.39
CA ALA A 37 -4.67 -0.45 4.89
C ALA A 37 -3.77 -1.28 5.80
N GLY A 38 -2.53 -0.85 6.05
CA GLY A 38 -1.53 -1.57 6.83
C GLY A 38 -0.77 -2.60 6.01
N GLY A 39 -0.15 -3.57 6.66
CA GLY A 39 0.69 -4.60 6.05
C GLY A 39 0.11 -6.02 6.23
N PHE A 40 0.99 -6.97 6.52
CA PHE A 40 0.60 -8.37 6.77
C PHE A 40 -0.33 -8.52 7.98
N GLU A 41 -0.12 -7.74 9.04
CA GLU A 41 -0.91 -7.83 10.29
C GLU A 41 -2.37 -7.44 10.09
N SER A 42 -2.66 -6.61 9.10
CA SER A 42 -4.02 -6.16 8.76
C SER A 42 -4.63 -6.92 7.59
N GLY A 43 -3.85 -7.79 6.91
CA GLY A 43 -4.26 -8.52 5.73
C GLY A 43 -4.26 -7.71 4.45
N ALA A 44 -3.71 -6.49 4.44
CA ALA A 44 -3.53 -5.70 3.21
C ALA A 44 -2.42 -6.25 2.31
N LEU A 45 -1.43 -6.90 2.93
CA LEU A 45 -0.47 -7.78 2.26
C LEU A 45 -0.74 -9.22 2.72
N ASP A 46 -0.71 -10.17 1.79
CA ASP A 46 -0.86 -11.60 2.05
C ASP A 46 0.26 -12.38 1.36
N MET A 47 0.61 -13.52 1.92
CA MET A 47 1.62 -14.41 1.36
C MET A 47 1.04 -15.82 1.26
N ASP A 48 1.10 -16.41 0.09
CA ASP A 48 0.67 -17.78 -0.12
C ASP A 48 1.74 -18.81 0.34
N SER A 49 1.37 -20.09 0.31
CA SER A 49 2.26 -21.20 0.72
C SER A 49 3.49 -21.39 -0.18
N TYR A 50 3.56 -20.71 -1.31
CA TYR A 50 4.70 -20.73 -2.23
C TYR A 50 5.63 -19.53 -2.04
N GLY A 51 5.30 -18.63 -1.10
CA GLY A 51 6.08 -17.43 -0.81
C GLY A 51 5.76 -16.24 -1.73
N THR A 52 4.68 -16.30 -2.51
CA THR A 52 4.25 -15.17 -3.33
C THR A 52 3.52 -14.17 -2.47
N VAL A 53 4.03 -12.95 -2.40
CA VAL A 53 3.39 -11.84 -1.69
C VAL A 53 2.53 -11.04 -2.66
N ARG A 54 1.35 -10.61 -2.20
CA ARG A 54 0.42 -9.81 -2.99
C ARG A 54 -0.29 -8.76 -2.13
N GLU A 55 -0.63 -7.67 -2.75
CA GLU A 55 -1.53 -6.66 -2.22
C GLU A 55 -2.97 -7.10 -2.50
N THR A 56 -3.84 -7.05 -1.47
CA THR A 56 -5.14 -7.75 -1.47
C THR A 56 -6.32 -6.88 -1.89
N ILE A 57 -6.17 -5.56 -2.00
CA ILE A 57 -7.26 -4.60 -2.23
C ILE A 57 -7.37 -4.24 -3.71
N CYS A 58 -6.23 -3.90 -4.33
CA CYS A 58 -6.16 -3.43 -5.71
C CYS A 58 -5.37 -4.38 -6.62
N GLY A 59 -4.68 -5.39 -6.06
CA GLY A 59 -3.79 -6.28 -6.83
C GLY A 59 -2.54 -5.58 -7.35
N LEU A 60 -2.02 -4.62 -6.60
CA LEU A 60 -0.86 -3.81 -6.98
C LEU A 60 0.43 -4.62 -6.88
N PRO A 61 1.46 -4.29 -7.67
CA PRO A 61 2.76 -4.93 -7.59
C PRO A 61 3.40 -4.71 -6.22
N VAL A 62 3.90 -5.79 -5.61
CA VAL A 62 4.60 -5.76 -4.33
C VAL A 62 6.09 -5.85 -4.57
N MET A 63 6.83 -4.86 -4.10
CA MET A 63 8.28 -4.77 -4.19
C MET A 63 8.96 -5.36 -2.95
N GLY A 64 10.27 -5.65 -3.07
CA GLY A 64 11.09 -6.13 -1.95
C GLY A 64 11.04 -7.64 -1.71
N VAL A 65 10.32 -8.40 -2.55
CA VAL A 65 10.22 -9.86 -2.43
C VAL A 65 11.00 -10.54 -3.54
N SER A 66 12.21 -10.99 -3.25
CA SER A 66 13.01 -11.81 -4.17
C SER A 66 13.87 -12.80 -3.39
N GLY A 67 13.85 -14.07 -3.77
CA GLY A 67 14.70 -15.09 -3.17
C GLY A 67 14.26 -15.51 -1.77
N GLN A 68 15.20 -15.52 -0.82
CA GLN A 68 14.96 -15.94 0.54
C GLN A 68 14.16 -14.88 1.31
N LEU A 69 12.97 -15.23 1.81
CA LEU A 69 12.07 -14.31 2.50
C LEU A 69 12.50 -14.01 3.95
N LEU A 70 13.14 -14.97 4.60
CA LEU A 70 13.61 -14.85 5.98
C LEU A 70 15.04 -15.31 6.11
N HIS A 71 15.88 -14.53 6.80
CA HIS A 71 17.22 -14.93 7.18
C HIS A 71 17.19 -15.78 8.47
N ALA A 72 18.14 -16.74 8.58
CA ALA A 72 18.24 -17.60 9.77
C ALA A 72 18.58 -16.80 11.04
N ASP A 73 19.41 -15.77 10.92
CA ASP A 73 19.64 -14.80 12.00
C ASP A 73 18.56 -13.72 11.95
N PHE A 74 17.52 -13.92 12.74
CA PHE A 74 16.38 -13.00 12.78
C PHE A 74 16.76 -11.58 13.24
N TRP A 75 17.79 -11.45 14.09
CA TRP A 75 18.19 -10.17 14.69
C TRP A 75 19.37 -9.49 13.97
N GLY A 76 20.06 -10.21 13.09
CA GLY A 76 21.26 -9.73 12.40
C GLY A 76 20.95 -8.72 11.31
N GLU A 77 20.19 -9.12 10.31
CA GLU A 77 19.85 -8.33 9.13
C GLU A 77 18.34 -8.05 9.05
N ASP A 78 17.97 -7.09 8.19
CA ASP A 78 16.55 -6.86 7.90
C ASP A 78 15.98 -8.07 7.18
N GLN A 79 14.83 -8.54 7.63
CA GLN A 79 14.16 -9.68 7.03
C GLN A 79 13.49 -9.24 5.71
N PRO A 80 13.80 -9.85 4.56
CA PRO A 80 13.23 -9.42 3.28
C PRO A 80 11.71 -9.36 3.25
N LEU A 81 11.05 -10.30 3.92
CA LEU A 81 9.59 -10.30 4.03
C LEU A 81 9.04 -8.99 4.63
N PHE A 82 9.74 -8.42 5.62
CA PHE A 82 9.27 -7.19 6.27
C PHE A 82 9.59 -5.91 5.50
N LEU A 83 10.40 -6.03 4.44
CA LEU A 83 10.66 -4.95 3.50
C LEU A 83 9.68 -4.96 2.32
N ALA A 84 8.87 -6.01 2.20
CA ALA A 84 7.88 -6.14 1.14
C ALA A 84 6.76 -5.11 1.30
N GLY A 85 6.36 -4.51 0.20
CA GLY A 85 5.29 -3.51 0.18
C GLY A 85 5.13 -2.84 -1.17
N LEU A 86 4.36 -1.77 -1.17
CA LEU A 86 4.13 -0.92 -2.34
C LEU A 86 5.28 0.09 -2.48
N ALA A 87 5.91 0.13 -3.65
CA ALA A 87 6.83 1.20 -4.00
C ALA A 87 6.05 2.50 -4.25
N VAL A 88 6.63 3.61 -3.84
CA VAL A 88 6.05 4.95 -4.06
C VAL A 88 7.11 5.93 -4.54
N ASP A 89 6.69 6.97 -5.24
CA ASP A 89 7.54 8.10 -5.58
C ASP A 89 7.60 9.14 -4.42
N ASP A 90 8.32 10.24 -4.64
CA ASP A 90 8.47 11.33 -3.66
C ASP A 90 7.13 12.01 -3.32
N ASN A 91 6.11 11.83 -4.16
CA ASN A 91 4.74 12.31 -3.95
C ASN A 91 3.83 11.26 -3.32
N MET A 92 4.37 10.11 -2.89
CA MET A 92 3.63 8.97 -2.33
C MET A 92 2.70 8.27 -3.33
N ARG A 93 2.82 8.48 -4.65
CA ARG A 93 2.07 7.76 -5.67
C ARG A 93 2.61 6.34 -5.83
N VAL A 94 1.71 5.37 -5.92
CA VAL A 94 2.08 3.95 -6.08
C VAL A 94 2.68 3.71 -7.46
N LEU A 95 3.84 3.04 -7.48
CA LEU A 95 4.61 2.73 -8.68
C LEU A 95 4.35 1.30 -9.15
N ASP A 96 4.45 1.09 -10.46
CA ASP A 96 4.53 -0.22 -11.09
C ASP A 96 5.96 -0.80 -11.07
N GLU A 97 6.15 -1.95 -11.70
CA GLU A 97 7.45 -2.64 -11.78
C GLU A 97 8.49 -1.86 -12.60
N GLU A 98 8.06 -0.99 -13.50
CA GLU A 98 8.87 -0.12 -14.33
C GLU A 98 9.21 1.22 -13.66
N GLY A 99 8.62 1.49 -12.48
CA GLY A 99 8.82 2.71 -11.70
C GLY A 99 7.95 3.89 -12.16
N ALA A 100 6.91 3.62 -12.92
CA ALA A 100 5.90 4.62 -13.29
C ALA A 100 4.69 4.57 -12.34
N PRO A 101 3.98 5.70 -12.11
CA PRO A 101 2.76 5.68 -11.32
C PRO A 101 1.67 4.80 -11.94
N VAL A 102 1.16 3.81 -11.19
CA VAL A 102 0.04 2.93 -11.61
C VAL A 102 -1.20 3.75 -11.98
N CYS A 103 -1.54 4.72 -11.13
CA CYS A 103 -2.53 5.74 -11.39
C CYS A 103 -2.02 7.07 -10.83
N PRO A 104 -2.19 8.20 -11.52
CA PRO A 104 -1.68 9.49 -11.05
C PRO A 104 -2.32 9.96 -9.74
N ASN A 105 -3.48 9.44 -9.35
CA ASN A 105 -4.24 9.79 -8.16
C ASN A 105 -4.39 8.62 -7.16
N LEU A 106 -3.48 7.63 -7.23
CA LEU A 106 -3.41 6.51 -6.28
C LEU A 106 -2.15 6.61 -5.45
N TYR A 107 -2.31 6.73 -4.15
CA TYR A 107 -1.24 6.94 -3.16
C TYR A 107 -1.22 5.80 -2.15
N ALA A 108 -0.09 5.61 -1.48
CA ALA A 108 0.02 4.68 -0.37
C ALA A 108 0.67 5.34 0.86
N ALA A 109 0.32 4.86 2.06
CA ALA A 109 0.87 5.36 3.31
C ALA A 109 0.90 4.28 4.40
N GLY A 110 1.86 4.36 5.29
CA GLY A 110 1.94 3.52 6.48
C GLY A 110 2.51 2.14 6.22
N GLY A 111 1.86 1.14 6.79
CA GLY A 111 2.39 -0.22 6.90
C GLY A 111 2.45 -1.05 5.63
N ASN A 112 1.88 -0.58 4.53
CA ASN A 112 1.98 -1.23 3.21
C ASN A 112 3.14 -0.72 2.35
N LEU A 113 3.94 0.23 2.84
CA LEU A 113 5.06 0.78 2.08
C LEU A 113 6.25 -0.17 2.05
N ALA A 114 6.87 -0.31 0.88
CA ALA A 114 8.10 -1.06 0.69
C ALA A 114 9.28 -0.41 1.43
N GLY A 115 10.21 -1.24 1.95
CA GLY A 115 11.42 -0.76 2.60
C GLY A 115 11.25 -0.19 4.00
N ALA A 116 10.03 -0.17 4.55
CA ALA A 116 9.76 0.35 5.88
C ALA A 116 10.10 -0.68 6.96
N THR A 117 11.26 -0.54 7.63
CA THR A 117 11.75 -1.44 8.68
C THR A 117 11.11 -1.17 10.05
N ARG A 118 9.80 -1.09 10.10
CA ARG A 118 8.98 -0.67 11.25
C ARG A 118 9.34 -1.34 12.56
N TRP A 119 9.59 -2.64 12.53
CA TRP A 119 9.88 -3.41 13.74
C TRP A 119 11.28 -3.12 14.31
N ARG A 120 12.28 -2.89 13.45
CA ARG A 120 13.66 -2.58 13.85
C ARG A 120 13.78 -1.15 14.36
N GLU A 121 13.21 -0.22 13.62
CA GLU A 121 13.23 1.20 13.95
C GLU A 121 12.26 1.58 15.07
N LYS A 122 11.26 0.71 15.37
CA LYS A 122 10.14 0.98 16.28
C LYS A 122 9.41 2.29 15.94
N SER A 123 9.30 2.56 14.63
CA SER A 123 8.86 3.84 14.05
C SER A 123 7.54 3.71 13.26
N GLY A 124 6.75 2.65 13.51
CA GLY A 124 5.52 2.37 12.75
C GLY A 124 4.54 3.54 12.71
N GLU A 125 4.30 4.20 13.84
CA GLU A 125 3.44 5.38 13.94
C GLU A 125 4.06 6.59 13.22
N GLY A 126 5.37 6.77 13.32
CA GLY A 126 6.11 7.83 12.63
C GLY A 126 6.04 7.68 11.12
N ILE A 127 6.26 6.46 10.61
CA ILE A 127 6.13 6.15 9.18
C ILE A 127 4.70 6.42 8.72
N ALA A 128 3.69 5.95 9.46
CA ALA A 128 2.30 6.13 9.12
C ALA A 128 1.91 7.61 9.06
N LEU A 129 2.32 8.40 10.05
CA LEU A 129 2.01 9.83 10.11
C LEU A 129 2.73 10.62 9.00
N ALA A 130 4.03 10.41 8.83
CA ALA A 130 4.83 11.16 7.86
C ALA A 130 4.39 10.86 6.42
N SER A 131 4.19 9.57 6.08
CA SER A 131 3.76 9.18 4.74
C SER A 131 2.32 9.61 4.44
N ALA A 132 1.41 9.58 5.43
CA ALA A 132 0.06 10.09 5.26
C ALA A 132 0.05 11.61 5.00
N LEU A 133 0.87 12.37 5.74
CA LEU A 133 0.99 13.81 5.53
C LEU A 133 1.53 14.11 4.13
N ALA A 134 2.61 13.45 3.71
CA ALA A 134 3.19 13.63 2.37
C ALA A 134 2.18 13.31 1.26
N ALA A 135 1.40 12.23 1.39
CA ALA A 135 0.34 11.89 0.43
C ALA A 135 -0.76 12.96 0.39
N VAL A 136 -1.18 13.48 1.55
CA VAL A 136 -2.21 14.53 1.61
C VAL A 136 -1.70 15.83 0.99
N ASP A 137 -0.46 16.25 1.29
CA ASP A 137 0.13 17.45 0.72
C ASP A 137 0.20 17.36 -0.81
N SER A 138 0.60 16.20 -1.36
CA SER A 138 0.63 15.96 -2.80
C SER A 138 -0.77 16.05 -3.42
N ILE A 139 -1.79 15.48 -2.79
CA ILE A 139 -3.18 15.56 -3.25
C ILE A 139 -3.68 17.01 -3.24
N VAL A 140 -3.39 17.75 -2.18
CA VAL A 140 -3.83 19.16 -2.06
C VAL A 140 -3.19 20.03 -3.13
N GLU A 141 -1.92 19.76 -3.48
CA GLU A 141 -1.26 20.49 -4.58
C GLU A 141 -1.86 20.18 -5.95
N GLU A 142 -2.22 18.91 -6.22
CA GLU A 142 -2.87 18.53 -7.48
C GLU A 142 -4.29 19.11 -7.63
N LEU A 143 -4.96 19.44 -6.53
CA LEU A 143 -6.34 19.94 -6.56
C LEU A 143 -6.44 21.47 -6.67
N LYS A 144 -5.31 22.18 -6.68
CA LYS A 144 -5.25 23.64 -6.88
C LYS A 144 -5.34 23.99 -8.35
#